data_3c54c707100a0a0811a5ffa5611db0f8
#
_entry.id   3c54c707100a0a0811a5ffa5611db0f8
#
_cell.length_a   1.000
_cell.length_b   1.000
_cell.length_c   1.000
_cell.angle_alpha   90.00
_cell.angle_beta   90.00
_cell.angle_gamma   90.00
#
_symmetry.space_group_name_H-M   'P 1'
#
loop_
_entity.id
_entity.type
_entity.pdbx_description
1 polymer ?
#
loop_
_entity_poly.entity_id
_entity_poly.type
_entity_poly.pdbx_seq_one_letter_code
_entity_poly.pdbx_strand_id
1 'polypeptide(L)'
;MKKVNFTEMKNGSKEDYLFLDKLEKEYVGETANRILNFLSRMTTTLEGYKITRLEHSLQSATRAFRNNESEEMVVACLLHDIGDELAPLNHSEYAASVLKPYVSEKTHWIIEKHGEFQMYYCLLYTSPSPRD
;
A
#
# COMPACT_ATOMS: atom_id res chain seq x y z
N MET A 1 -4.51 -29.80 4.46
CA MET A 1 -3.37 -29.14 3.83
C MET A 1 -2.07 -29.73 4.34
N LYS A 2 -1.15 -30.07 3.45
CA LYS A 2 0.16 -30.57 3.85
C LYS A 2 0.97 -29.50 4.57
N LYS A 3 1.63 -29.88 5.65
CA LYS A 3 2.49 -29.01 6.45
C LYS A 3 3.80 -29.72 6.73
N VAL A 4 4.85 -28.92 6.98
CA VAL A 4 6.10 -29.47 7.47
C VAL A 4 5.94 -29.93 8.91
N ASN A 5 6.81 -30.85 9.36
CA ASN A 5 6.73 -31.44 10.70
C ASN A 5 7.61 -30.75 11.74
N PHE A 6 8.52 -29.88 11.31
CA PHE A 6 9.43 -29.21 12.24
C PHE A 6 8.80 -27.91 12.76
N THR A 7 9.25 -27.50 13.93
CA THR A 7 8.89 -26.22 14.57
C THR A 7 10.09 -25.29 14.72
N GLU A 8 11.29 -25.84 14.60
CA GLU A 8 12.53 -25.05 14.64
C GLU A 8 13.23 -25.13 13.29
N MET A 9 13.76 -24.01 12.81
CA MET A 9 14.36 -23.92 11.48
C MET A 9 15.51 -24.91 11.25
N LYS A 10 16.31 -25.17 12.29
CA LYS A 10 17.45 -26.08 12.21
C LYS A 10 17.04 -27.54 11.90
N ASN A 11 15.80 -27.88 12.14
CA ASN A 11 15.29 -29.25 11.97
C ASN A 11 14.63 -29.49 10.62
N GLY A 12 14.60 -28.48 9.76
CA GLY A 12 14.03 -28.61 8.42
C GLY A 12 15.00 -29.31 7.46
N SER A 13 14.47 -30.18 6.58
CA SER A 13 15.23 -30.77 5.50
C SER A 13 15.24 -29.86 4.26
N LYS A 14 16.11 -30.19 3.30
CA LYS A 14 16.11 -29.49 2.00
C LYS A 14 14.73 -29.59 1.33
N GLU A 15 14.10 -30.77 1.39
CA GLU A 15 12.78 -30.98 0.81
C GLU A 15 11.72 -30.13 1.49
N ASP A 16 11.80 -29.99 2.83
CA ASP A 16 10.91 -29.12 3.58
C ASP A 16 11.01 -27.67 3.10
N TYR A 17 12.23 -27.16 2.93
CA TYR A 17 12.43 -25.78 2.49
C TYR A 17 12.02 -25.56 1.05
N LEU A 18 12.21 -26.53 0.16
CA LEU A 18 11.73 -26.41 -1.21
C LEU A 18 10.20 -26.38 -1.27
N PHE A 19 9.55 -27.16 -0.41
CA PHE A 19 8.09 -27.15 -0.29
C PHE A 19 7.60 -25.78 0.23
N LEU A 20 8.22 -25.27 1.29
CA LEU A 20 7.86 -23.95 1.85
C LEU A 20 8.11 -22.83 0.85
N ASP A 21 9.20 -22.89 0.09
CA ASP A 21 9.50 -21.91 -0.94
C ASP A 21 8.42 -21.87 -2.02
N LYS A 22 7.94 -23.04 -2.42
CA LYS A 22 6.84 -23.14 -3.38
C LYS A 22 5.57 -22.48 -2.84
N LEU A 23 5.21 -22.75 -1.58
CA LEU A 23 4.04 -22.16 -0.95
C LEU A 23 4.20 -20.64 -0.81
N GLU A 24 5.40 -20.18 -0.46
CA GLU A 24 5.69 -18.75 -0.34
C GLU A 24 5.52 -18.05 -1.69
N LYS A 25 6.01 -18.63 -2.77
CA LYS A 25 5.84 -18.06 -4.10
C LYS A 25 4.37 -17.95 -4.51
N GLU A 26 3.57 -18.96 -4.21
CA GLU A 26 2.13 -18.93 -4.44
C GLU A 26 1.46 -17.84 -3.61
N TYR A 27 1.87 -17.70 -2.35
CA TYR A 27 1.36 -16.68 -1.45
C TYR A 27 1.73 -15.27 -1.94
N VAL A 28 2.97 -15.07 -2.38
CA VAL A 28 3.40 -13.80 -2.97
C VAL A 28 2.57 -13.45 -4.20
N GLY A 29 2.22 -14.44 -5.02
CA GLY A 29 1.39 -14.24 -6.21
C GLY A 29 0.00 -13.70 -5.90
N GLU A 30 -0.50 -13.87 -4.67
CA GLU A 30 -1.80 -13.37 -4.23
C GLU A 30 -1.72 -12.02 -3.51
N THR A 31 -0.57 -11.37 -3.52
CA THR A 31 -0.36 -10.11 -2.81
C THR A 31 -1.33 -9.02 -3.24
N ALA A 32 -1.58 -8.87 -4.54
CA ALA A 32 -2.50 -7.87 -5.05
C ALA A 32 -3.91 -8.05 -4.48
N ASN A 33 -4.39 -9.29 -4.43
CA ASN A 33 -5.70 -9.60 -3.87
C ASN A 33 -5.79 -9.24 -2.39
N ARG A 34 -4.74 -9.52 -1.61
CA ARG A 34 -4.71 -9.14 -0.19
C ARG A 34 -4.72 -7.63 0.00
N ILE A 35 -3.96 -6.91 -0.81
CA ILE A 35 -3.91 -5.45 -0.76
C ILE A 35 -5.27 -4.86 -1.10
N LEU A 36 -5.92 -5.32 -2.15
CA LEU A 36 -7.24 -4.83 -2.54
C LEU A 36 -8.30 -5.15 -1.50
N ASN A 37 -8.24 -6.33 -0.88
CA ASN A 37 -9.14 -6.68 0.21
C ASN A 37 -8.94 -5.78 1.43
N PHE A 38 -7.69 -5.47 1.77
CA PHE A 38 -7.37 -4.53 2.84
C PHE A 38 -7.93 -3.15 2.54
N LEU A 39 -7.66 -2.63 1.34
CA LEU A 39 -8.16 -1.33 0.91
C LEU A 39 -9.68 -1.25 0.96
N SER A 40 -10.38 -2.29 0.51
CA SER A 40 -11.84 -2.32 0.47
C SER A 40 -12.49 -2.19 1.85
N ARG A 41 -11.76 -2.51 2.92
CA ARG A 41 -12.24 -2.39 4.29
C ARG A 41 -11.96 -1.02 4.93
N MET A 42 -11.29 -0.11 4.22
CA MET A 42 -10.95 1.22 4.75
C MET A 42 -12.15 2.18 4.65
N THR A 43 -13.30 1.75 5.12
CA THR A 43 -14.54 2.53 5.13
C THR A 43 -14.83 3.15 6.50
N THR A 44 -14.19 2.65 7.56
CA THR A 44 -14.44 3.07 8.94
C THR A 44 -13.18 3.49 9.69
N THR A 45 -12.03 3.51 9.04
CA THR A 45 -10.75 3.76 9.71
C THR A 45 -10.61 5.23 10.04
N LEU A 46 -10.18 6.11 9.47
CA LEU A 46 -9.94 7.49 9.84
C LEU A 46 -11.20 8.33 9.68
N GLU A 47 -11.83 8.70 10.79
CA GLU A 47 -13.05 9.51 10.79
C GLU A 47 -12.74 11.00 10.74
N GLY A 48 -13.75 11.81 10.49
CA GLY A 48 -13.65 13.28 10.46
C GLY A 48 -13.66 13.88 9.06
N TYR A 49 -13.45 13.08 8.05
CA TYR A 49 -13.54 13.51 6.65
C TYR A 49 -14.93 13.25 6.10
N LYS A 50 -15.32 14.01 5.07
CA LYS A 50 -16.63 13.83 4.42
C LYS A 50 -16.73 12.55 3.62
N ILE A 51 -15.60 11.98 3.22
CA ILE A 51 -15.53 10.75 2.45
C ILE A 51 -14.66 9.73 3.20
N THR A 52 -14.88 8.46 2.92
CA THR A 52 -14.09 7.39 3.51
C THR A 52 -12.68 7.35 2.90
N ARG A 53 -11.77 6.67 3.56
CA ARG A 53 -10.42 6.46 3.01
C ARG A 53 -10.47 5.66 1.71
N LEU A 54 -11.39 4.72 1.60
CA LEU A 54 -11.59 3.98 0.36
C LEU A 54 -12.03 4.92 -0.77
N GLU A 55 -13.03 5.77 -0.51
CA GLU A 55 -13.51 6.73 -1.51
C GLU A 55 -12.41 7.70 -1.95
N HIS A 56 -11.62 8.20 -1.00
CA HIS A 56 -10.47 9.05 -1.30
C HIS A 56 -9.46 8.35 -2.21
N SER A 57 -9.14 7.10 -1.90
CA SER A 57 -8.20 6.30 -2.69
C SER A 57 -8.70 6.10 -4.12
N LEU A 58 -9.99 5.80 -4.28
CA LEU A 58 -10.62 5.63 -5.59
C LEU A 58 -10.64 6.93 -6.38
N GLN A 59 -10.91 8.04 -5.72
CA GLN A 59 -10.88 9.36 -6.37
C GLN A 59 -9.48 9.73 -6.84
N SER A 60 -8.47 9.48 -6.02
CA SER A 60 -7.07 9.76 -6.40
C SER A 60 -6.65 8.94 -7.62
N ALA A 61 -6.97 7.66 -7.65
CA ALA A 61 -6.69 6.79 -8.78
C ALA A 61 -7.44 7.25 -10.04
N THR A 62 -8.70 7.64 -9.88
CA THR A 62 -9.53 8.10 -10.99
C THR A 62 -8.97 9.39 -11.60
N ARG A 63 -8.52 10.33 -10.78
CA ARG A 63 -7.89 11.57 -11.26
C ARG A 63 -6.63 11.28 -12.05
N ALA A 64 -5.77 10.39 -11.52
CA ALA A 64 -4.55 9.99 -12.22
C ALA A 64 -4.87 9.34 -13.58
N PHE A 65 -5.85 8.45 -13.61
CA PHE A 65 -6.30 7.80 -14.83
C PHE A 65 -6.82 8.82 -15.87
N ARG A 66 -7.65 9.76 -15.43
CA ARG A 66 -8.22 10.80 -16.32
C ARG A 66 -7.17 11.79 -16.83
N ASN A 67 -6.07 11.96 -16.07
CA ASN A 67 -4.94 12.80 -16.49
C ASN A 67 -3.93 12.06 -17.36
N ASN A 68 -4.27 10.86 -17.82
CA ASN A 68 -3.40 10.03 -18.67
C ASN A 68 -2.06 9.66 -18.00
N GLU A 69 -2.07 9.54 -16.67
CA GLU A 69 -0.90 9.06 -15.96
C GLU A 69 -0.64 7.58 -16.26
N SER A 70 0.59 7.14 -16.05
CA SER A 70 0.95 5.73 -16.25
C SER A 70 0.12 4.81 -15.35
N GLU A 71 -0.01 3.56 -15.74
CA GLU A 71 -0.65 2.53 -14.93
C GLU A 71 -0.01 2.44 -13.54
N GLU A 72 1.32 2.50 -13.50
CA GLU A 72 2.09 2.52 -12.25
C GLU A 72 1.63 3.66 -11.33
N MET A 73 1.47 4.87 -11.88
CA MET A 73 1.05 6.02 -11.10
C MET A 73 -0.41 5.92 -10.66
N VAL A 74 -1.29 5.37 -11.49
CA VAL A 74 -2.69 5.12 -11.10
C VAL A 74 -2.75 4.18 -9.90
N VAL A 75 -1.99 3.09 -9.93
CA VAL A 75 -1.92 2.13 -8.82
C VAL A 75 -1.31 2.80 -7.58
N ALA A 76 -0.27 3.58 -7.75
CA ALA A 76 0.36 4.31 -6.65
C ALA A 76 -0.62 5.28 -5.99
N CYS A 77 -1.40 6.01 -6.78
CA CYS A 77 -2.44 6.90 -6.26
C CYS A 77 -3.53 6.14 -5.50
N LEU A 78 -3.92 4.97 -6.00
CA LEU A 78 -4.90 4.12 -5.32
C LEU A 78 -4.43 3.72 -3.93
N LEU A 79 -3.13 3.44 -3.77
CA LEU A 79 -2.58 2.85 -2.56
C LEU A 79 -1.80 3.86 -1.68
N HIS A 80 -1.76 5.14 -2.05
CA HIS A 80 -0.89 6.10 -1.36
C HIS A 80 -1.19 6.29 0.13
N ASP A 81 -2.41 6.10 0.56
CA ASP A 81 -2.83 6.23 1.96
C ASP A 81 -3.12 4.88 2.63
N ILE A 82 -2.69 3.78 2.05
CA ILE A 82 -2.97 2.43 2.59
C ILE A 82 -2.38 2.24 3.99
N GLY A 83 -1.41 3.05 4.37
CA GLY A 83 -0.80 2.99 5.71
C GLY A 83 -1.59 3.70 6.81
N ASP A 84 -2.67 4.39 6.50
CA ASP A 84 -3.41 5.19 7.48
C ASP A 84 -3.91 4.37 8.67
N GLU A 85 -4.28 3.11 8.47
CA GLU A 85 -4.79 2.26 9.54
C GLU A 85 -3.69 1.76 10.49
N LEU A 86 -2.59 1.26 9.93
CA LEU A 86 -1.55 0.59 10.71
C LEU A 86 -0.37 1.49 11.05
N ALA A 87 -0.14 2.53 10.29
CA ALA A 87 1.00 3.43 10.46
C ALA A 87 0.60 4.90 10.24
N PRO A 88 -0.33 5.44 11.03
CA PRO A 88 -0.83 6.80 10.80
C PRO A 88 0.25 7.88 10.90
N LEU A 89 1.30 7.65 11.68
CA LEU A 89 2.39 8.63 11.84
C LEU A 89 3.41 8.60 10.70
N ASN A 90 3.45 7.51 9.96
CA ASN A 90 4.39 7.33 8.85
C ASN A 90 3.74 6.59 7.68
N HIS A 91 2.48 6.93 7.39
CA HIS A 91 1.69 6.25 6.37
C HIS A 91 2.32 6.33 4.96
N SER A 92 3.01 7.42 4.65
CA SER A 92 3.69 7.56 3.35
C SER A 92 4.81 6.56 3.18
N GLU A 93 5.62 6.37 4.21
CA GLU A 93 6.69 5.36 4.18
C GLU A 93 6.13 3.96 4.08
N TYR A 94 5.03 3.70 4.78
CA TYR A 94 4.35 2.40 4.73
C TYR A 94 3.87 2.10 3.31
N ALA A 95 3.14 3.02 2.70
CA ALA A 95 2.64 2.85 1.34
C ALA A 95 3.78 2.67 0.34
N ALA A 96 4.83 3.47 0.47
CA ALA A 96 6.01 3.38 -0.39
C ALA A 96 6.69 2.01 -0.27
N SER A 97 6.79 1.47 0.94
CA SER A 97 7.39 0.15 1.16
C SER A 97 6.57 -0.98 0.53
N VAL A 98 5.25 -0.90 0.62
CA VAL A 98 4.35 -1.87 -0.03
C VAL A 98 4.53 -1.84 -1.55
N LEU A 99 4.68 -0.65 -2.12
CA LEU A 99 4.78 -0.46 -3.57
C LEU A 99 6.19 -0.70 -4.12
N LYS A 100 7.21 -0.58 -3.30
CA LYS A 100 8.61 -0.58 -3.74
C LYS A 100 9.00 -1.68 -4.73
N PRO A 101 8.59 -2.95 -4.54
CA PRO A 101 8.97 -4.00 -5.49
C PRO A 101 8.33 -3.87 -6.87
N TYR A 102 7.32 -3.05 -7.03
CA TYR A 102 6.45 -3.03 -8.20
C TYR A 102 6.51 -1.73 -9.00
N VAL A 103 7.18 -0.70 -8.49
CA VAL A 103 7.18 0.62 -9.10
C VAL A 103 8.62 1.13 -9.33
N SER A 104 8.75 2.15 -10.16
CA SER A 104 10.03 2.82 -10.39
C SER A 104 10.50 3.58 -9.15
N GLU A 105 11.78 3.90 -9.09
CA GLU A 105 12.34 4.70 -8.00
C GLU A 105 11.68 6.06 -7.88
N LYS A 106 11.33 6.68 -9.00
CA LYS A 106 10.65 7.97 -9.03
C LYS A 106 9.27 7.88 -8.37
N THR A 107 8.47 6.89 -8.73
CA THR A 107 7.13 6.69 -8.15
C THR A 107 7.24 6.37 -6.67
N HIS A 108 8.17 5.51 -6.29
CA HIS A 108 8.44 5.19 -4.89
C HIS A 108 8.75 6.47 -4.09
N TRP A 109 9.64 7.32 -4.62
CA TRP A 109 10.01 8.56 -3.96
C TRP A 109 8.80 9.51 -3.79
N ILE A 110 7.98 9.65 -4.83
CA ILE A 110 6.79 10.49 -4.77
C ILE A 110 5.85 10.04 -3.65
N ILE A 111 5.59 8.73 -3.56
CA ILE A 111 4.71 8.19 -2.53
C ILE A 111 5.33 8.31 -1.15
N GLU A 112 6.62 8.03 -1.01
CA GLU A 112 7.33 8.16 0.27
C GLU A 112 7.24 9.58 0.82
N LYS A 113 7.29 10.58 -0.04
CA LYS A 113 7.32 11.99 0.35
C LYS A 113 5.96 12.69 0.33
N HIS A 114 4.88 12.02 -0.04
CA HIS A 114 3.60 12.71 -0.21
C HIS A 114 3.08 13.33 1.10
N GLY A 115 3.35 12.73 2.25
CA GLY A 115 2.97 13.28 3.54
C GLY A 115 3.66 14.61 3.84
N GLU A 116 4.91 14.76 3.45
CA GLU A 116 5.67 16.00 3.62
C GLU A 116 5.10 17.11 2.73
N PHE A 117 4.74 16.80 1.50
CA PHE A 117 4.12 17.75 0.59
C PHE A 117 2.76 18.22 1.11
N GLN A 118 1.98 17.34 1.68
CA GLN A 118 0.70 17.70 2.29
C GLN A 118 0.89 18.67 3.45
N MET A 119 1.85 18.39 4.33
CA MET A 119 2.17 19.29 5.45
C MET A 119 2.61 20.67 4.95
N TYR A 120 3.42 20.70 3.91
CA TYR A 120 3.89 21.95 3.31
C TYR A 120 2.71 22.80 2.83
N TYR A 121 1.78 22.21 2.10
CA TYR A 121 0.60 22.93 1.61
C TYR A 121 -0.30 23.38 2.77
N CYS A 122 -0.51 22.57 3.77
CA CYS A 122 -1.31 22.94 4.93
C CYS A 122 -0.74 24.14 5.68
N LEU A 123 0.57 24.20 5.80
CA LEU A 123 1.23 25.31 6.49
C LEU A 123 1.23 26.61 5.68
N LEU A 124 1.37 26.51 4.35
CA LEU A 124 1.48 27.70 3.50
C LEU A 124 0.14 28.33 3.15
N TYR A 125 -0.88 27.52 2.92
CA TYR A 125 -2.13 28.02 2.35
C TYR A 125 -3.26 28.14 3.37
N THR A 126 -3.01 27.83 4.63
CA THR A 126 -3.97 27.95 5.75
C THR A 126 -5.32 27.26 5.50
N SER A 127 -5.50 26.68 4.35
CA SER A 127 -6.69 25.94 4.01
C SER A 127 -6.23 24.51 3.66
N PRO A 128 -6.65 23.51 4.44
CA PRO A 128 -6.25 22.15 4.14
C PRO A 128 -6.80 21.76 2.77
N SER A 129 -5.90 21.57 1.81
CA SER A 129 -6.34 20.95 0.57
C SER A 129 -6.79 19.55 0.87
N PRO A 130 -7.79 19.05 0.15
CA PRO A 130 -8.11 17.63 0.23
C PRO A 130 -6.85 16.83 -0.07
N ARG A 131 -6.63 15.78 0.69
CA ARG A 131 -5.52 14.86 0.44
C ARG A 131 -5.74 14.18 -0.89
N ASP A 132 -4.81 14.35 -1.77
CA ASP A 132 -4.83 13.72 -3.10
C ASP A 132 -3.83 12.60 -3.23
#